data_c1eb9380058540d91801a1ab02b6b3c9
#
_entry.id   c1eb9380058540d91801a1ab02b6b3c9
#
_cell.length_a   1.000
_cell.length_b   1.000
_cell.length_c   1.000
_cell.angle_alpha   90.00
_cell.angle_beta   90.00
_cell.angle_gamma   90.00
#
_symmetry.space_group_name_H-M   'P 1'
#
loop_
_entity.id
_entity.type
_entity.pdbx_description
1 polymer ?
#
loop_
_entity_poly.entity_id
_entity_poly.type
_entity_poly.pdbx_seq_one_letter_code
_entity_poly.pdbx_strand_id
1 'polypeptide(L)'
;TSVRVTEISNALSAIELQQRTAKLEYEQAIAKLAGLQRNLPLSPQEAILLTRLNQSLRYQALLAEMQTTEVALNRERARFQESNPIVEALTIRFNQQKQSLEEERKSILGDANLSASPNSSVPKWNSNQLGTADLLIASQIADTQNQVTLLQTRLDSLSSQENSLRAEINRLPKLITEYESLKPKVQIQQDSLQSLLRNRQELSLQIARGGFDWQVVEEPALGKTNFADTLRINLLVGVVVGLFLGGAAALIRDRQDDTLHSFDELEQYLSSLELLGMTPQYLETDEISTELLPQFLKEQTFSPFASELFQWVPFRESLDLIYKNIQFRNHAHPEQTPVRSLVITSALSGEGKSTIAIGLATCAARLHKRVLLIDADMRKPTLHKKLNLSNARGLSTLLASQGSVDSRDVIQSSNTTIDVLTAGPIPKDSVTLLSSEWLQQLISSFEEDYDFVIIDSPPVLGTVDTIQIATCSSAVVAVGRIDRITRGEFTQAISILQKLNLIGVIANGVKELPHIYSADEIDDNEEEN
;
A
#
# COMPACT_ATOMS: atom_id res chain seq x y z
N THR A 1 -20.83 5.68 -25.31
CA THR A 1 -20.09 6.27 -24.14
C THR A 1 -19.35 5.19 -23.36
N SER A 2 -19.96 4.02 -23.10
CA SER A 2 -19.29 2.89 -22.41
C SER A 2 -18.04 2.40 -23.16
N VAL A 3 -18.11 2.29 -24.48
CA VAL A 3 -16.98 1.87 -25.35
C VAL A 3 -15.78 2.82 -25.16
N ARG A 4 -16.00 4.13 -25.13
CA ARG A 4 -14.91 5.10 -25.01
C ARG A 4 -14.26 5.10 -23.63
N VAL A 5 -15.02 4.86 -22.56
CA VAL A 5 -14.49 4.68 -21.21
C VAL A 5 -13.61 3.43 -21.15
N THR A 6 -14.07 2.34 -21.76
CA THR A 6 -13.30 1.08 -21.82
C THR A 6 -12.02 1.25 -22.65
N GLU A 7 -12.07 1.97 -23.78
CA GLU A 7 -10.89 2.29 -24.59
C GLU A 7 -9.85 3.08 -23.81
N ILE A 8 -10.26 4.14 -23.11
CA ILE A 8 -9.34 4.97 -22.31
C ILE A 8 -8.80 4.17 -21.12
N SER A 9 -9.61 3.34 -20.47
CA SER A 9 -9.17 2.46 -19.39
C SER A 9 -8.11 1.45 -19.86
N ASN A 10 -8.33 0.84 -21.03
CA ASN A 10 -7.36 -0.08 -21.63
C ASN A 10 -6.06 0.64 -22.04
N ALA A 11 -6.18 1.86 -22.58
CA ALA A 11 -5.01 2.68 -22.90
C ALA A 11 -4.22 3.07 -21.64
N LEU A 12 -4.91 3.41 -20.55
CA LEU A 12 -4.29 3.70 -19.26
C LEU A 12 -3.51 2.50 -18.73
N SER A 13 -4.14 1.32 -18.71
CA SER A 13 -3.50 0.09 -18.27
C SER A 13 -2.27 -0.27 -19.12
N ALA A 14 -2.31 -0.01 -20.43
CA ALA A 14 -1.17 -0.21 -21.33
C ALA A 14 -0.01 0.75 -21.01
N ILE A 15 -0.32 2.03 -20.73
CA ILE A 15 0.69 3.02 -20.34
C ILE A 15 1.28 2.68 -18.96
N GLU A 16 0.48 2.28 -17.98
CA GLU A 16 0.96 1.85 -16.66
C GLU A 16 1.92 0.65 -16.77
N LEU A 17 1.61 -0.30 -17.64
CA LEU A 17 2.51 -1.43 -17.91
C LEU A 17 3.83 -0.96 -18.54
N GLN A 18 3.75 -0.07 -19.53
CA GLN A 18 4.95 0.50 -20.15
C GLN A 18 5.80 1.32 -19.16
N GLN A 19 5.17 2.06 -18.27
CA GLN A 19 5.89 2.79 -17.20
C GLN A 19 6.61 1.83 -16.25
N ARG A 20 5.95 0.73 -15.84
CA ARG A 20 6.60 -0.28 -14.98
C ARG A 20 7.82 -0.89 -15.67
N THR A 21 7.69 -1.23 -16.94
CA THR A 21 8.80 -1.79 -17.72
C THR A 21 9.94 -0.79 -17.86
N ALA A 22 9.64 0.45 -18.26
CA ALA A 22 10.63 1.51 -18.41
C ALA A 22 11.31 1.85 -17.07
N LYS A 23 10.59 1.78 -15.95
CA LYS A 23 11.14 1.99 -14.61
C LYS A 23 12.12 0.89 -14.22
N LEU A 24 11.80 -0.36 -14.49
CA LEU A 24 12.70 -1.48 -14.24
C LEU A 24 13.98 -1.36 -15.09
N GLU A 25 13.85 -1.02 -16.36
CA GLU A 25 15.00 -0.77 -17.24
C GLU A 25 15.86 0.39 -16.74
N TYR A 26 15.23 1.46 -16.25
CA TYR A 26 15.92 2.62 -15.67
C TYR A 26 16.69 2.24 -14.39
N GLU A 27 16.08 1.50 -13.47
CA GLU A 27 16.74 1.01 -12.25
C GLU A 27 17.91 0.08 -12.57
N GLN A 28 17.77 -0.80 -13.57
CA GLN A 28 18.85 -1.65 -14.05
C GLN A 28 19.99 -0.84 -14.66
N ALA A 29 19.68 0.18 -15.45
CA ALA A 29 20.69 1.06 -16.04
C ALA A 29 21.45 1.86 -14.97
N ILE A 30 20.77 2.37 -13.94
CA ILE A 30 21.41 3.03 -12.79
C ILE A 30 22.31 2.06 -12.02
N ALA A 31 21.84 0.84 -11.73
CA ALA A 31 22.65 -0.16 -11.04
C ALA A 31 23.89 -0.53 -11.84
N LYS A 32 23.77 -0.67 -13.17
CA LYS A 32 24.90 -0.91 -14.07
C LYS A 32 25.88 0.25 -14.06
N LEU A 33 25.38 1.50 -14.13
CA LEU A 33 26.19 2.70 -14.05
C LEU A 33 27.00 2.76 -12.75
N ALA A 34 26.33 2.52 -11.62
CA ALA A 34 26.99 2.48 -10.31
C ALA A 34 28.05 1.36 -10.21
N GLY A 35 27.79 0.19 -10.84
CA GLY A 35 28.76 -0.90 -10.94
C GLY A 35 30.00 -0.51 -11.74
N LEU A 36 29.82 0.14 -12.89
CA LEU A 36 30.92 0.62 -13.72
C LEU A 36 31.75 1.71 -13.02
N GLN A 37 31.10 2.62 -12.30
CA GLN A 37 31.75 3.68 -11.53
C GLN A 37 32.58 3.17 -10.33
N ARG A 38 32.23 2.01 -9.78
CA ARG A 38 33.09 1.37 -8.75
C ARG A 38 34.39 0.86 -9.32
N ASN A 39 34.38 0.41 -10.56
CA ASN A 39 35.60 -0.09 -11.23
C ASN A 39 36.47 1.06 -11.74
N LEU A 40 35.87 2.14 -12.19
CA LEU A 40 36.53 3.34 -12.65
C LEU A 40 35.81 4.57 -12.06
N PRO A 41 36.38 5.24 -11.04
CA PRO A 41 35.73 6.34 -10.34
C PRO A 41 35.70 7.64 -11.16
N LEU A 42 35.03 7.60 -12.29
CA LEU A 42 34.79 8.75 -13.18
C LEU A 42 33.32 9.19 -13.07
N SER A 43 33.12 10.50 -13.10
CA SER A 43 31.78 11.03 -13.30
C SER A 43 31.30 10.73 -14.72
N PRO A 44 29.95 10.57 -14.93
CA PRO A 44 29.41 10.34 -16.27
C PRO A 44 29.80 11.43 -17.28
N GLN A 45 29.95 12.68 -16.83
CA GLN A 45 30.38 13.80 -17.67
C GLN A 45 31.84 13.65 -18.11
N GLU A 46 32.73 13.28 -17.19
CA GLU A 46 34.14 13.01 -17.51
C GLU A 46 34.28 11.82 -18.46
N ALA A 47 33.50 10.77 -18.28
CA ALA A 47 33.48 9.61 -19.17
C ALA A 47 33.03 9.99 -20.60
N ILE A 48 32.01 10.83 -20.74
CA ILE A 48 31.57 11.35 -22.04
C ILE A 48 32.65 12.17 -22.72
N LEU A 49 33.33 13.05 -21.96
CA LEU A 49 34.42 13.88 -22.49
C LEU A 49 35.60 13.03 -22.94
N LEU A 50 36.00 12.04 -22.14
CA LEU A 50 37.05 11.09 -22.51
C LEU A 50 36.71 10.28 -23.76
N THR A 51 35.47 9.84 -23.87
CA THR A 51 34.99 9.09 -25.05
C THR A 51 35.05 9.95 -26.31
N ARG A 52 34.66 11.23 -26.24
CA ARG A 52 34.75 12.18 -27.37
C ARG A 52 36.18 12.42 -27.80
N LEU A 53 37.10 12.61 -26.86
CA LEU A 53 38.53 12.77 -27.14
C LEU A 53 39.13 11.52 -27.79
N ASN A 54 38.74 10.33 -27.30
CA ASN A 54 39.21 9.06 -27.87
C ASN A 54 38.67 8.77 -29.28
N GLN A 55 37.48 9.29 -29.63
CA GLN A 55 36.91 9.16 -30.99
C GLN A 55 37.54 10.09 -32.01
N SER A 56 38.27 11.13 -31.60
CA SER A 56 38.95 12.04 -32.53
C SER A 56 40.26 11.44 -33.06
N LEU A 57 40.28 11.05 -34.33
CA LEU A 57 41.48 10.53 -35.00
C LEU A 57 42.64 11.52 -34.94
N ARG A 58 42.37 12.83 -35.04
CA ARG A 58 43.38 13.89 -34.99
C ARG A 58 43.96 14.02 -33.59
N TYR A 59 43.14 13.97 -32.55
CA TYR A 59 43.62 13.98 -31.17
C TYR A 59 44.52 12.77 -30.88
N GLN A 60 44.09 11.56 -31.32
CA GLN A 60 44.87 10.33 -31.18
C GLN A 60 46.22 10.41 -31.92
N ALA A 61 46.25 10.96 -33.14
CA ALA A 61 47.49 11.13 -33.91
C ALA A 61 48.46 12.09 -33.22
N LEU A 62 47.99 13.25 -32.75
CA LEU A 62 48.80 14.22 -32.00
C LEU A 62 49.32 13.63 -30.67
N LEU A 63 48.52 12.85 -29.99
CA LEU A 63 48.90 12.16 -28.75
C LEU A 63 50.04 11.15 -29.02
N ALA A 64 49.91 10.33 -30.07
CA ALA A 64 50.90 9.35 -30.46
C ALA A 64 52.25 10.04 -30.88
N GLU A 65 52.18 11.15 -31.64
CA GLU A 65 53.38 11.96 -31.96
C GLU A 65 54.05 12.55 -30.73
N MET A 66 53.27 13.09 -29.78
CA MET A 66 53.79 13.64 -28.54
C MET A 66 54.47 12.54 -27.70
N GLN A 67 53.84 11.34 -27.58
CA GLN A 67 54.43 10.20 -26.87
C GLN A 67 55.75 9.73 -27.47
N THR A 68 55.84 9.64 -28.81
CA THR A 68 57.06 9.25 -29.47
C THR A 68 58.17 10.27 -29.21
N THR A 69 57.84 11.57 -29.23
CA THR A 69 58.80 12.66 -28.94
C THR A 69 59.19 12.65 -27.45
N GLU A 70 58.29 12.37 -26.53
CA GLU A 70 58.57 12.25 -25.09
C GLU A 70 59.53 11.09 -24.80
N VAL A 71 59.31 9.92 -25.40
CA VAL A 71 60.22 8.78 -25.28
C VAL A 71 61.59 9.11 -25.82
N ALA A 72 61.70 9.79 -27.00
CA ALA A 72 62.95 10.24 -27.58
C ALA A 72 63.63 11.25 -26.66
N LEU A 73 62.93 12.25 -26.13
CA LEU A 73 63.41 13.25 -25.21
C LEU A 73 64.00 12.63 -23.92
N ASN A 74 63.22 11.70 -23.31
CA ASN A 74 63.66 11.01 -22.10
C ASN A 74 64.93 10.15 -22.35
N ARG A 75 65.02 9.52 -23.51
CA ARG A 75 66.16 8.73 -23.90
C ARG A 75 67.40 9.60 -24.07
N GLU A 76 67.28 10.80 -24.69
CA GLU A 76 68.39 11.68 -24.90
C GLU A 76 68.75 12.46 -23.61
N ARG A 77 67.85 12.82 -22.76
CA ARG A 77 68.11 13.35 -21.40
C ARG A 77 68.89 12.39 -20.51
N ALA A 78 68.70 11.08 -20.68
CA ALA A 78 69.52 10.09 -19.97
C ALA A 78 70.96 10.02 -20.42
N ARG A 79 71.29 10.59 -21.60
CA ARG A 79 72.63 10.53 -22.21
C ARG A 79 73.37 11.87 -22.22
N PHE A 80 72.63 12.96 -22.26
CA PHE A 80 73.19 14.32 -22.46
C PHE A 80 72.57 15.28 -21.42
N GLN A 81 73.34 16.35 -21.13
CA GLN A 81 72.88 17.45 -20.30
C GLN A 81 71.79 18.26 -21.02
N GLU A 82 70.96 18.99 -20.27
CA GLU A 82 69.84 19.79 -20.81
C GLU A 82 70.27 20.88 -21.81
N SER A 83 71.56 21.35 -21.74
CA SER A 83 72.18 22.32 -22.67
C SER A 83 72.55 21.72 -24.01
N ASN A 84 72.33 20.44 -24.27
CA ASN A 84 72.65 19.82 -25.54
C ASN A 84 71.64 20.26 -26.62
N PRO A 85 72.07 20.71 -27.82
CA PRO A 85 71.19 21.17 -28.88
C PRO A 85 70.12 20.17 -29.30
N ILE A 86 70.39 18.86 -29.19
CA ILE A 86 69.42 17.79 -29.51
C ILE A 86 68.31 17.73 -28.44
N VAL A 87 68.66 17.85 -27.16
CA VAL A 87 67.73 17.87 -26.05
C VAL A 87 66.88 19.13 -26.11
N GLU A 88 67.46 20.28 -26.42
CA GLU A 88 66.71 21.54 -26.57
C GLU A 88 65.76 21.50 -27.75
N ALA A 89 66.14 21.00 -28.91
CA ALA A 89 65.28 20.84 -30.09
C ALA A 89 64.09 19.90 -29.82
N LEU A 90 64.32 18.77 -29.13
CA LEU A 90 63.29 17.84 -28.75
C LEU A 90 62.31 18.44 -27.69
N THR A 91 62.83 19.26 -26.79
CA THR A 91 62.01 19.96 -25.78
C THR A 91 61.13 21.00 -26.43
N ILE A 92 61.67 21.78 -27.39
CA ILE A 92 60.85 22.73 -28.17
C ILE A 92 59.74 21.99 -28.94
N ARG A 93 60.09 20.91 -29.62
CA ARG A 93 59.12 20.09 -30.39
C ARG A 93 58.05 19.49 -29.49
N PHE A 94 58.44 18.95 -28.35
CA PHE A 94 57.50 18.42 -27.37
C PHE A 94 56.51 19.48 -26.87
N ASN A 95 56.98 20.69 -26.54
CA ASN A 95 56.15 21.79 -26.11
C ASN A 95 55.19 22.28 -27.21
N GLN A 96 55.66 22.34 -28.47
CA GLN A 96 54.74 22.65 -29.60
C GLN A 96 53.65 21.60 -29.80
N GLN A 97 54.01 20.32 -29.75
CA GLN A 97 53.07 19.23 -29.87
C GLN A 97 52.06 19.22 -28.71
N LYS A 98 52.52 19.52 -27.49
CA LYS A 98 51.66 19.67 -26.32
C LYS A 98 50.67 20.82 -26.48
N GLN A 99 51.11 21.95 -27.04
CA GLN A 99 50.23 23.09 -27.31
C GLN A 99 49.19 22.73 -28.36
N SER A 100 49.60 22.09 -29.48
CA SER A 100 48.66 21.64 -30.52
C SER A 100 47.65 20.63 -29.99
N LEU A 101 48.05 19.73 -29.08
CA LEU A 101 47.16 18.78 -28.42
C LEU A 101 46.14 19.49 -27.52
N GLU A 102 46.53 20.50 -26.77
CA GLU A 102 45.67 21.32 -25.94
C GLU A 102 44.67 22.17 -26.76
N GLU A 103 45.12 22.69 -27.91
CA GLU A 103 44.23 23.42 -28.84
C GLU A 103 43.18 22.49 -29.43
N GLU A 104 43.57 21.29 -29.87
CA GLU A 104 42.63 20.27 -30.37
C GLU A 104 41.67 19.80 -29.28
N ARG A 105 42.18 19.60 -28.06
CA ARG A 105 41.33 19.28 -26.89
C ARG A 105 40.27 20.34 -26.65
N LYS A 106 40.63 21.62 -26.66
CA LYS A 106 39.70 22.74 -26.52
C LYS A 106 38.71 22.80 -27.68
N SER A 107 39.12 22.49 -28.89
CA SER A 107 38.26 22.46 -30.08
C SER A 107 37.18 21.38 -29.94
N ILE A 108 37.52 20.20 -29.42
CA ILE A 108 36.60 19.05 -29.24
C ILE A 108 35.63 19.26 -28.06
N LEU A 109 36.15 19.83 -26.96
CA LEU A 109 35.37 20.01 -25.73
C LEU A 109 34.55 21.29 -25.73
N GLY A 110 34.84 22.26 -26.64
CA GLY A 110 34.24 23.60 -26.63
C GLY A 110 34.60 24.36 -25.36
N ASP A 111 33.94 25.49 -25.11
CA ASP A 111 34.03 26.26 -23.87
C ASP A 111 33.32 25.58 -22.68
N ALA A 112 33.13 24.26 -22.72
CA ALA A 112 32.71 23.51 -21.56
C ALA A 112 33.81 23.66 -20.49
N ASN A 113 33.77 24.80 -19.83
CA ASN A 113 34.57 25.08 -18.65
C ASN A 113 34.28 23.91 -17.69
N LEU A 114 35.28 23.07 -17.52
CA LEU A 114 35.52 22.31 -16.31
C LEU A 114 35.76 23.35 -15.19
N SER A 115 34.77 24.16 -14.87
CA SER A 115 34.69 24.89 -13.63
C SER A 115 34.48 23.85 -12.54
N ALA A 116 35.59 23.19 -12.23
CA ALA A 116 35.76 22.45 -11.00
C ALA A 116 35.25 23.34 -9.85
N SER A 117 34.22 22.88 -9.16
CA SER A 117 33.93 23.33 -7.80
C SER A 117 35.28 23.38 -7.04
N PRO A 118 35.59 24.46 -6.29
CA PRO A 118 36.93 24.66 -5.70
C PRO A 118 37.34 23.59 -4.66
N ASN A 119 36.52 22.57 -4.45
CA ASN A 119 36.75 21.48 -3.48
C ASN A 119 36.82 20.07 -4.09
N SER A 120 36.76 19.91 -5.40
CA SER A 120 37.03 18.62 -6.01
C SER A 120 38.52 18.57 -6.37
N SER A 121 39.29 17.74 -5.66
CA SER A 121 40.56 17.22 -6.12
C SER A 121 40.31 16.43 -7.40
N VAL A 122 40.24 17.14 -8.54
CA VAL A 122 40.17 16.50 -9.84
C VAL A 122 41.49 15.75 -9.98
N PRO A 123 41.49 14.42 -10.07
CA PRO A 123 42.68 13.70 -10.45
C PRO A 123 43.08 14.26 -11.82
N LYS A 124 44.29 14.80 -11.94
CA LYS A 124 44.87 15.13 -13.22
C LYS A 124 45.15 13.81 -13.92
N TRP A 125 44.11 13.26 -14.56
CA TRP A 125 44.25 12.07 -15.38
C TRP A 125 45.10 12.48 -16.59
N ASN A 126 46.38 12.15 -16.54
CA ASN A 126 47.18 12.16 -17.74
C ASN A 126 46.64 11.07 -18.63
N SER A 127 46.20 11.42 -19.83
CA SER A 127 45.72 10.47 -20.85
C SER A 127 46.73 9.32 -21.13
N ASN A 128 47.96 9.46 -20.70
CA ASN A 128 49.02 8.45 -20.78
C ASN A 128 48.95 7.36 -19.71
N GLN A 129 48.03 7.43 -18.73
CA GLN A 129 47.93 6.46 -17.63
C GLN A 129 46.70 5.54 -17.72
N LEU A 130 45.75 5.85 -18.61
CA LEU A 130 44.56 5.03 -18.81
C LEU A 130 44.88 3.90 -19.79
N GLY A 131 44.72 2.67 -19.34
CA GLY A 131 44.82 1.49 -20.19
C GLY A 131 43.66 1.39 -21.18
N THR A 132 43.80 0.57 -22.21
CA THR A 132 42.70 0.30 -23.17
C THR A 132 41.45 -0.21 -22.50
N ALA A 133 41.58 -0.93 -21.38
CA ALA A 133 40.45 -1.41 -20.57
C ALA A 133 39.68 -0.26 -19.88
N ASP A 134 40.41 0.76 -19.39
CA ASP A 134 39.80 1.92 -18.73
C ASP A 134 39.02 2.79 -19.72
N LEU A 135 39.54 2.94 -20.93
CA LEU A 135 38.85 3.65 -22.02
C LEU A 135 37.55 2.91 -22.44
N LEU A 136 37.58 1.58 -22.44
CA LEU A 136 36.37 0.77 -22.70
C LEU A 136 35.33 0.97 -21.60
N ILE A 137 35.75 0.96 -20.34
CA ILE A 137 34.85 1.22 -19.20
C ILE A 137 34.31 2.65 -19.28
N ALA A 138 35.11 3.63 -19.62
CA ALA A 138 34.68 5.02 -19.79
C ALA A 138 33.59 5.14 -20.90
N SER A 139 33.77 4.46 -22.04
CA SER A 139 32.77 4.43 -23.10
C SER A 139 31.47 3.77 -22.63
N GLN A 140 31.56 2.67 -21.87
CA GLN A 140 30.39 2.01 -21.30
C GLN A 140 29.66 2.88 -20.26
N ILE A 141 30.37 3.67 -19.46
CA ILE A 141 29.77 4.65 -18.55
C ILE A 141 29.01 5.72 -19.36
N ALA A 142 29.62 6.27 -20.43
CA ALA A 142 28.98 7.26 -21.27
C ALA A 142 27.72 6.72 -21.97
N ASP A 143 27.76 5.51 -22.53
CA ASP A 143 26.64 4.85 -23.17
C ASP A 143 25.52 4.55 -22.19
N THR A 144 25.89 4.05 -21.00
CA THR A 144 24.90 3.75 -19.94
C THR A 144 24.25 5.03 -19.42
N GLN A 145 25.00 6.13 -19.30
CA GLN A 145 24.45 7.44 -18.95
C GLN A 145 23.44 7.95 -19.99
N ASN A 146 23.76 7.79 -21.28
CA ASN A 146 22.84 8.14 -22.36
C ASN A 146 21.56 7.29 -22.29
N GLN A 147 21.68 6.00 -22.00
CA GLN A 147 20.52 5.12 -21.77
C GLN A 147 19.67 5.58 -20.58
N VAL A 148 20.27 5.94 -19.45
CA VAL A 148 19.57 6.48 -18.28
C VAL A 148 18.80 7.74 -18.66
N THR A 149 19.41 8.68 -19.38
CA THR A 149 18.78 9.93 -19.80
C THR A 149 17.59 9.68 -20.74
N LEU A 150 17.76 8.75 -21.70
CA LEU A 150 16.71 8.37 -22.63
C LEU A 150 15.53 7.71 -21.93
N LEU A 151 15.78 6.80 -20.98
CA LEU A 151 14.75 6.13 -20.19
C LEU A 151 14.03 7.11 -19.28
N GLN A 152 14.73 8.07 -18.69
CA GLN A 152 14.11 9.14 -17.90
C GLN A 152 13.17 10.00 -18.74
N THR A 153 13.62 10.45 -19.92
CA THR A 153 12.77 11.19 -20.86
C THR A 153 11.54 10.39 -21.27
N ARG A 154 11.70 9.07 -21.46
CA ARG A 154 10.60 8.17 -21.77
C ARG A 154 9.59 8.07 -20.62
N LEU A 155 10.06 7.95 -19.37
CA LEU A 155 9.22 7.94 -18.18
C LEU A 155 8.44 9.26 -18.02
N ASP A 156 9.08 10.39 -18.23
CA ASP A 156 8.44 11.72 -18.17
C ASP A 156 7.35 11.85 -19.24
N SER A 157 7.62 11.39 -20.45
CA SER A 157 6.64 11.36 -21.55
C SER A 157 5.43 10.47 -21.22
N LEU A 158 5.67 9.25 -20.70
CA LEU A 158 4.60 8.32 -20.30
C LEU A 158 3.79 8.88 -19.13
N SER A 159 4.43 9.55 -18.16
CA SER A 159 3.75 10.23 -17.05
C SER A 159 2.86 11.38 -17.54
N SER A 160 3.31 12.15 -18.52
CA SER A 160 2.51 13.20 -19.15
C SER A 160 1.29 12.63 -19.88
N GLN A 161 1.45 11.52 -20.62
CA GLN A 161 0.35 10.84 -21.29
C GLN A 161 -0.65 10.24 -20.28
N GLU A 162 -0.19 9.63 -19.20
CA GLU A 162 -1.04 9.13 -18.13
C GLU A 162 -1.89 10.26 -17.53
N ASN A 163 -1.26 11.38 -17.17
CA ASN A 163 -1.96 12.53 -16.61
C ASN A 163 -3.02 13.10 -17.57
N SER A 164 -2.74 13.12 -18.86
CA SER A 164 -3.71 13.58 -19.88
C SER A 164 -4.92 12.65 -19.99
N LEU A 165 -4.70 11.31 -19.97
CA LEU A 165 -5.78 10.33 -20.00
C LEU A 165 -6.61 10.33 -18.70
N ARG A 166 -5.97 10.48 -17.54
CA ARG A 166 -6.68 10.63 -16.26
C ARG A 166 -7.53 11.89 -16.21
N ALA A 167 -7.03 13.00 -16.78
CA ALA A 167 -7.81 14.23 -16.90
C ALA A 167 -9.02 14.06 -17.84
N GLU A 168 -8.88 13.27 -18.93
CA GLU A 168 -9.99 12.95 -19.84
C GLU A 168 -11.04 12.07 -19.14
N ILE A 169 -10.62 11.00 -18.42
CA ILE A 169 -11.51 10.16 -17.62
C ILE A 169 -12.30 10.99 -16.60
N ASN A 170 -11.64 11.89 -15.89
CA ASN A 170 -12.29 12.72 -14.87
C ASN A 170 -13.30 13.72 -15.45
N ARG A 171 -13.21 14.07 -16.72
CA ARG A 171 -14.18 14.95 -17.42
C ARG A 171 -15.40 14.19 -17.94
N LEU A 172 -15.24 12.90 -18.26
CA LEU A 172 -16.30 12.09 -18.85
C LEU A 172 -17.56 11.99 -17.99
N PRO A 173 -17.50 11.74 -16.66
CA PRO A 173 -18.71 11.66 -15.82
C PRO A 173 -19.57 12.94 -15.90
N LYS A 174 -18.92 14.09 -15.86
CA LYS A 174 -19.62 15.39 -15.96
C LYS A 174 -20.33 15.55 -17.30
N LEU A 175 -19.67 15.20 -18.39
CA LEU A 175 -20.27 15.24 -19.73
C LEU A 175 -21.41 14.23 -19.88
N ILE A 176 -21.27 13.04 -19.30
CA ILE A 176 -22.32 12.01 -19.32
C ILE A 176 -23.54 12.52 -18.55
N THR A 177 -23.35 13.06 -17.34
CA THR A 177 -24.45 13.60 -16.53
C THR A 177 -25.17 14.76 -17.26
N GLU A 178 -24.42 15.64 -17.92
CA GLU A 178 -24.98 16.74 -18.69
C GLU A 178 -25.76 16.23 -19.92
N TYR A 179 -25.21 15.27 -20.66
CA TYR A 179 -25.89 14.62 -21.78
C TYR A 179 -27.17 13.90 -21.33
N GLU A 180 -27.11 13.12 -20.26
CA GLU A 180 -28.28 12.42 -19.71
C GLU A 180 -29.35 13.37 -19.19
N SER A 181 -28.98 14.56 -18.73
CA SER A 181 -29.93 15.58 -18.31
C SER A 181 -30.58 16.32 -19.48
N LEU A 182 -29.87 16.45 -20.60
CA LEU A 182 -30.34 17.16 -21.79
C LEU A 182 -31.19 16.26 -22.69
N LYS A 183 -30.86 14.97 -22.80
CA LYS A 183 -31.57 14.00 -23.66
C LYS A 183 -33.08 13.95 -23.40
N PRO A 184 -33.57 13.80 -22.16
CA PRO A 184 -35.01 13.79 -21.91
C PRO A 184 -35.66 15.15 -22.20
N LYS A 185 -34.96 16.29 -21.99
CA LYS A 185 -35.49 17.62 -22.34
C LYS A 185 -35.70 17.77 -23.83
N VAL A 186 -34.74 17.30 -24.64
CA VAL A 186 -34.87 17.31 -26.10
C VAL A 186 -36.01 16.40 -26.53
N GLN A 187 -36.15 15.21 -25.92
CA GLN A 187 -37.23 14.28 -26.26
C GLN A 187 -38.60 14.90 -25.92
N ILE A 188 -38.77 15.48 -24.76
CA ILE A 188 -40.03 16.14 -24.36
C ILE A 188 -40.37 17.30 -25.33
N GLN A 189 -39.38 18.07 -25.75
CA GLN A 189 -39.63 19.15 -26.70
C GLN A 189 -39.99 18.63 -28.09
N GLN A 190 -39.38 17.53 -28.55
CA GLN A 190 -39.75 16.88 -29.79
C GLN A 190 -41.19 16.32 -29.78
N ASP A 191 -41.54 15.65 -28.68
CA ASP A 191 -42.89 15.09 -28.49
C ASP A 191 -43.93 16.23 -28.42
N SER A 192 -43.62 17.33 -27.70
CA SER A 192 -44.45 18.52 -27.62
C SER A 192 -44.64 19.18 -28.99
N LEU A 193 -43.55 19.31 -29.79
CA LEU A 193 -43.61 19.84 -31.14
C LEU A 193 -44.49 18.96 -32.03
N GLN A 194 -44.33 17.63 -31.98
CA GLN A 194 -45.16 16.70 -32.72
C GLN A 194 -46.64 16.80 -32.35
N SER A 195 -46.95 16.93 -31.06
CA SER A 195 -48.33 17.07 -30.58
C SER A 195 -48.94 18.39 -31.06
N LEU A 196 -48.17 19.50 -30.98
CA LEU A 196 -48.61 20.80 -31.51
C LEU A 196 -48.84 20.79 -33.03
N LEU A 197 -47.97 20.11 -33.78
CA LEU A 197 -48.16 19.96 -35.22
C LEU A 197 -49.43 19.13 -35.56
N ARG A 198 -49.70 18.04 -34.83
CA ARG A 198 -50.91 17.26 -34.97
C ARG A 198 -52.14 18.08 -34.64
N ASN A 199 -52.15 18.77 -33.49
CA ASN A 199 -53.24 19.64 -33.07
C ASN A 199 -53.47 20.77 -34.13
N ARG A 200 -52.41 21.36 -34.67
CA ARG A 200 -52.51 22.37 -35.75
C ARG A 200 -53.16 21.76 -36.99
N GLN A 201 -52.78 20.56 -37.42
CA GLN A 201 -53.37 19.86 -38.55
C GLN A 201 -54.85 19.53 -38.30
N GLU A 202 -55.18 19.05 -37.12
CA GLU A 202 -56.53 18.75 -36.74
C GLU A 202 -57.42 19.99 -36.70
N LEU A 203 -56.93 21.10 -36.11
CA LEU A 203 -57.59 22.41 -36.12
C LEU A 203 -57.79 22.95 -37.56
N SER A 204 -56.74 22.80 -38.40
CA SER A 204 -56.87 23.24 -39.80
C SER A 204 -57.88 22.47 -40.59
N LEU A 205 -58.03 21.15 -40.34
CA LEU A 205 -59.06 20.30 -40.90
C LEU A 205 -60.45 20.66 -40.37
N GLN A 206 -60.59 21.00 -39.09
CA GLN A 206 -61.85 21.47 -38.49
C GLN A 206 -62.28 22.80 -39.05
N ILE A 207 -61.33 23.76 -39.24
CA ILE A 207 -61.62 25.08 -39.86
C ILE A 207 -62.04 24.87 -41.34
N ALA A 208 -61.39 23.96 -42.06
CA ALA A 208 -61.71 23.65 -43.46
C ALA A 208 -63.07 22.98 -43.62
N ARG A 209 -63.61 22.32 -42.57
CA ARG A 209 -64.93 21.68 -42.55
C ARG A 209 -66.07 22.61 -42.13
N GLY A 210 -65.87 23.89 -41.94
CA GLY A 210 -66.94 24.85 -41.75
C GLY A 210 -67.15 25.36 -40.33
N GLY A 211 -66.16 25.24 -39.44
CA GLY A 211 -66.23 25.82 -38.08
C GLY A 211 -67.03 25.02 -37.06
N PHE A 212 -66.93 25.41 -35.81
CA PHE A 212 -67.67 24.79 -34.70
C PHE A 212 -69.03 25.41 -34.57
N ASP A 213 -70.08 24.59 -34.68
CA ASP A 213 -71.40 24.96 -34.13
C ASP A 213 -71.35 24.84 -32.63
N TRP A 214 -71.39 25.96 -31.92
CA TRP A 214 -71.48 25.99 -30.49
C TRP A 214 -72.88 25.57 -30.06
N GLN A 215 -73.06 24.36 -29.61
CA GLN A 215 -74.24 23.92 -28.89
C GLN A 215 -73.91 23.86 -27.39
N VAL A 216 -74.72 24.54 -26.59
CA VAL A 216 -74.68 24.41 -25.15
C VAL A 216 -75.19 23.01 -24.80
N VAL A 217 -74.28 22.11 -24.40
CA VAL A 217 -74.61 20.71 -24.16
C VAL A 217 -75.20 20.53 -22.76
N GLU A 218 -74.80 21.34 -21.82
CA GLU A 218 -75.34 21.31 -20.45
C GLU A 218 -75.19 22.68 -19.80
N GLU A 219 -76.19 23.11 -19.02
CA GLU A 219 -76.09 24.25 -18.12
C GLU A 219 -75.15 23.90 -16.94
N PRO A 220 -74.36 24.85 -16.41
CA PRO A 220 -73.43 24.60 -15.32
C PRO A 220 -74.21 24.11 -14.06
N ALA A 221 -74.18 22.85 -13.81
CA ALA A 221 -74.64 22.22 -12.57
C ALA A 221 -73.49 22.13 -11.57
N LEU A 222 -73.75 22.51 -10.31
CA LEU A 222 -72.80 22.28 -9.23
C LEU A 222 -72.58 20.77 -9.08
N GLY A 223 -71.47 20.30 -9.61
CA GLY A 223 -71.09 18.90 -9.50
C GLY A 223 -70.90 18.48 -8.04
N LYS A 224 -71.59 17.42 -7.63
CA LYS A 224 -71.31 16.79 -6.33
C LYS A 224 -69.88 16.22 -6.41
N THR A 225 -68.94 16.94 -5.83
CA THR A 225 -67.57 16.41 -5.67
C THR A 225 -67.64 15.29 -4.62
N ASN A 226 -67.52 14.05 -5.05
CA ASN A 226 -67.35 12.89 -4.16
C ASN A 226 -65.93 12.92 -3.57
N PHE A 227 -65.73 13.78 -2.55
CA PHE A 227 -64.44 13.93 -1.84
C PHE A 227 -63.91 12.60 -1.31
N ALA A 228 -64.82 11.67 -0.96
CA ALA A 228 -64.44 10.38 -0.40
C ALA A 228 -63.75 9.46 -1.41
N ASP A 229 -64.18 9.48 -2.68
CA ASP A 229 -63.58 8.61 -3.73
C ASP A 229 -62.26 9.15 -4.24
N THR A 230 -62.16 10.47 -4.41
CA THR A 230 -60.87 11.11 -4.74
C THR A 230 -59.83 10.97 -3.63
N LEU A 231 -60.27 11.03 -2.36
CA LEU A 231 -59.35 10.83 -1.23
C LEU A 231 -58.81 9.39 -1.18
N ARG A 232 -59.67 8.38 -1.41
CA ARG A 232 -59.26 6.96 -1.46
C ARG A 232 -58.27 6.68 -2.60
N ILE A 233 -58.52 7.21 -3.79
CA ILE A 233 -57.66 7.03 -4.96
C ILE A 233 -56.29 7.72 -4.71
N ASN A 234 -56.29 8.96 -4.22
CA ASN A 234 -55.06 9.69 -3.93
C ASN A 234 -54.24 9.00 -2.81
N LEU A 235 -54.89 8.42 -1.81
CA LEU A 235 -54.22 7.68 -0.74
C LEU A 235 -53.59 6.39 -1.30
N LEU A 236 -54.33 5.66 -2.17
CA LEU A 236 -53.82 4.44 -2.81
C LEU A 236 -52.64 4.74 -3.74
N VAL A 237 -52.73 5.82 -4.56
CA VAL A 237 -51.65 6.28 -5.39
C VAL A 237 -50.45 6.72 -4.55
N GLY A 238 -50.68 7.42 -3.44
CA GLY A 238 -49.61 7.82 -2.51
C GLY A 238 -48.84 6.64 -1.92
N VAL A 239 -49.57 5.57 -1.52
CA VAL A 239 -48.94 4.34 -1.02
C VAL A 239 -48.11 3.64 -2.11
N VAL A 240 -48.65 3.50 -3.32
CA VAL A 240 -47.94 2.87 -4.43
C VAL A 240 -46.66 3.66 -4.81
N VAL A 241 -46.79 4.98 -4.95
CA VAL A 241 -45.64 5.84 -5.25
C VAL A 241 -44.60 5.83 -4.12
N GLY A 242 -45.05 5.83 -2.85
CA GLY A 242 -44.21 5.71 -1.67
C GLY A 242 -43.42 4.40 -1.64
N LEU A 243 -44.07 3.28 -1.96
CA LEU A 243 -43.41 1.96 -2.07
C LEU A 243 -42.34 1.95 -3.18
N PHE A 244 -42.67 2.50 -4.34
CA PHE A 244 -41.70 2.57 -5.45
C PHE A 244 -40.50 3.46 -5.11
N LEU A 245 -40.74 4.64 -4.56
CA LEU A 245 -39.64 5.57 -4.18
C LEU A 245 -38.81 4.99 -3.03
N GLY A 246 -39.48 4.37 -2.02
CA GLY A 246 -38.82 3.70 -0.91
C GLY A 246 -37.96 2.52 -1.38
N GLY A 247 -38.51 1.68 -2.26
CA GLY A 247 -37.76 0.56 -2.87
C GLY A 247 -36.57 1.03 -3.70
N ALA A 248 -36.75 2.07 -4.52
CA ALA A 248 -35.66 2.64 -5.30
C ALA A 248 -34.57 3.24 -4.41
N ALA A 249 -34.95 3.95 -3.35
CA ALA A 249 -33.98 4.50 -2.38
C ALA A 249 -33.24 3.39 -1.63
N ALA A 250 -33.92 2.30 -1.24
CA ALA A 250 -33.30 1.15 -0.62
C ALA A 250 -32.26 0.48 -1.53
N LEU A 251 -32.62 0.25 -2.80
CA LEU A 251 -31.70 -0.35 -3.79
C LEU A 251 -30.49 0.54 -4.10
N ILE A 252 -30.66 1.87 -4.10
CA ILE A 252 -29.54 2.80 -4.29
C ILE A 252 -28.61 2.73 -3.07
N ARG A 253 -29.16 2.68 -1.86
CA ARG A 253 -28.38 2.60 -0.65
C ARG A 253 -27.65 1.26 -0.54
N ASP A 254 -28.28 0.17 -0.89
CA ASP A 254 -27.68 -1.17 -0.91
C ASP A 254 -26.50 -1.27 -1.89
N ARG A 255 -26.64 -0.63 -3.07
CA ARG A 255 -25.53 -0.55 -4.03
C ARG A 255 -24.37 0.37 -3.64
N GLN A 256 -24.59 1.27 -2.70
CA GLN A 256 -23.55 2.18 -2.18
C GLN A 256 -22.87 1.59 -0.96
N ASP A 257 -23.40 0.50 -0.40
CA ASP A 257 -22.81 -0.20 0.72
C ASP A 257 -21.73 -1.16 0.22
N ASP A 258 -20.47 -0.79 0.44
CA ASP A 258 -19.28 -1.54 0.03
C ASP A 258 -18.71 -2.36 1.19
N THR A 259 -19.45 -2.43 2.33
CA THR A 259 -19.01 -3.20 3.49
C THR A 259 -19.13 -4.71 3.25
N LEU A 260 -18.27 -5.48 3.89
CA LEU A 260 -18.31 -6.93 3.89
C LEU A 260 -19.31 -7.39 4.95
N HIS A 261 -20.44 -7.97 4.51
CA HIS A 261 -21.54 -8.37 5.40
C HIS A 261 -21.53 -9.84 5.77
N SER A 262 -20.87 -10.66 4.98
CA SER A 262 -20.82 -12.10 5.23
C SER A 262 -19.39 -12.62 5.19
N PHE A 263 -19.21 -13.77 5.82
CA PHE A 263 -17.99 -14.53 5.77
C PHE A 263 -17.67 -14.99 4.34
N ASP A 264 -18.66 -15.47 3.58
CA ASP A 264 -18.48 -15.96 2.20
C ASP A 264 -17.97 -14.87 1.26
N GLU A 265 -18.38 -13.62 1.50
CA GLU A 265 -17.82 -12.48 0.77
C GLU A 265 -16.35 -12.27 1.10
N LEU A 266 -15.96 -12.35 2.37
CA LEU A 266 -14.58 -12.20 2.79
C LEU A 266 -13.69 -13.31 2.19
N GLU A 267 -14.17 -14.55 2.16
CA GLU A 267 -13.48 -15.71 1.59
C GLU A 267 -13.19 -15.54 0.09
N GLN A 268 -14.11 -14.95 -0.67
CA GLN A 268 -13.90 -14.66 -2.10
C GLN A 268 -12.70 -13.73 -2.36
N TYR A 269 -12.40 -12.82 -1.43
CA TYR A 269 -11.26 -11.91 -1.54
C TYR A 269 -9.96 -12.49 -1.00
N LEU A 270 -10.01 -13.63 -0.31
CA LEU A 270 -8.82 -14.28 0.24
C LEU A 270 -7.98 -15.04 -0.79
N SER A 271 -8.50 -15.33 -1.97
CA SER A 271 -7.98 -16.05 -3.18
C SER A 271 -6.70 -16.90 -3.05
N SER A 272 -5.81 -16.64 -2.10
CA SER A 272 -4.58 -17.39 -1.82
C SER A 272 -4.20 -17.39 -0.33
N LEU A 273 -5.01 -16.81 0.55
CA LEU A 273 -4.76 -16.69 1.98
C LEU A 273 -5.67 -17.64 2.75
N GLU A 274 -5.12 -18.20 3.81
CA GLU A 274 -5.85 -19.10 4.70
C GLU A 274 -6.73 -18.28 5.68
N LEU A 275 -7.99 -18.68 5.82
CA LEU A 275 -8.79 -18.23 6.93
C LEU A 275 -8.42 -19.03 8.17
N LEU A 276 -7.85 -18.37 9.15
CA LEU A 276 -7.45 -19.01 10.42
C LEU A 276 -8.63 -19.31 11.31
N GLY A 277 -9.72 -18.59 11.15
CA GLY A 277 -10.96 -18.82 11.88
C GLY A 277 -11.82 -17.57 12.01
N MET A 278 -12.94 -17.73 12.74
CA MET A 278 -13.95 -16.69 12.93
C MET A 278 -14.24 -16.53 14.40
N THR A 279 -14.60 -15.31 14.80
CA THR A 279 -15.09 -15.04 16.16
C THR A 279 -16.47 -14.44 16.11
N PRO A 280 -17.38 -14.85 17.02
CA PRO A 280 -18.76 -14.39 17.03
C PRO A 280 -18.87 -12.92 17.42
N GLN A 281 -19.96 -12.30 17.01
CA GLN A 281 -20.31 -10.95 17.45
C GLN A 281 -20.89 -11.03 18.88
N TYR A 282 -20.23 -10.35 19.81
CA TYR A 282 -20.75 -10.20 21.16
C TYR A 282 -21.93 -9.20 21.17
N LEU A 283 -23.08 -9.66 21.67
CA LEU A 283 -24.25 -8.83 21.92
C LEU A 283 -24.44 -8.74 23.45
N GLU A 284 -24.59 -7.54 24.00
CA GLU A 284 -24.77 -7.31 25.45
C GLU A 284 -25.98 -8.02 26.07
N THR A 285 -26.80 -8.66 25.25
CA THR A 285 -28.03 -9.41 25.66
C THR A 285 -27.79 -10.88 25.94
N ASP A 286 -26.61 -11.40 25.63
CA ASP A 286 -26.29 -12.80 25.89
C ASP A 286 -26.07 -13.02 27.39
N GLU A 287 -27.02 -13.68 28.06
CA GLU A 287 -26.91 -14.07 29.47
C GLU A 287 -25.76 -15.05 29.66
N ILE A 288 -24.67 -14.56 30.28
CA ILE A 288 -23.50 -15.38 30.54
C ILE A 288 -23.73 -16.17 31.84
N SER A 289 -23.78 -17.49 31.72
CA SER A 289 -23.82 -18.39 32.87
C SER A 289 -22.50 -18.32 33.66
N THR A 290 -22.48 -17.59 34.73
CA THR A 290 -21.33 -17.31 35.59
C THR A 290 -20.80 -18.54 36.37
N GLU A 291 -21.46 -19.70 36.28
CA GLU A 291 -21.16 -20.86 37.13
C GLU A 291 -19.95 -21.71 36.71
N LEU A 292 -19.48 -21.63 35.47
CA LEU A 292 -18.47 -22.53 34.91
C LEU A 292 -17.04 -21.93 34.80
N LEU A 293 -16.70 -20.96 35.64
CA LEU A 293 -15.37 -20.35 35.63
C LEU A 293 -14.28 -21.30 36.12
N PRO A 294 -13.24 -21.61 35.32
CA PRO A 294 -12.01 -22.16 35.85
C PRO A 294 -11.42 -21.21 36.92
N GLN A 295 -10.93 -21.75 38.04
CA GLN A 295 -10.40 -20.99 39.18
C GLN A 295 -9.33 -19.97 38.76
N PHE A 296 -8.52 -20.25 37.73
CA PHE A 296 -7.46 -19.38 37.28
C PHE A 296 -7.94 -18.07 36.61
N LEU A 297 -9.18 -18.02 36.08
CA LEU A 297 -9.78 -16.79 35.54
C LEU A 297 -10.44 -15.92 36.62
N LYS A 298 -10.77 -16.51 37.80
CA LYS A 298 -11.36 -15.76 38.94
C LYS A 298 -10.35 -14.86 39.64
N GLU A 299 -9.06 -15.15 39.52
CA GLU A 299 -7.97 -14.40 40.16
C GLU A 299 -7.36 -13.32 39.24
N GLN A 300 -7.79 -13.21 38.00
CA GLN A 300 -7.25 -12.21 37.07
C GLN A 300 -7.94 -10.87 37.22
N THR A 301 -7.15 -9.82 37.34
CA THR A 301 -7.61 -8.42 37.38
C THR A 301 -7.89 -7.87 35.97
N PHE A 302 -8.64 -8.60 35.15
CA PHE A 302 -9.14 -8.07 33.89
C PHE A 302 -10.18 -6.97 34.13
N SER A 303 -10.32 -6.06 33.16
CA SER A 303 -11.50 -5.19 33.17
C SER A 303 -12.76 -6.07 33.13
N PRO A 304 -13.89 -5.65 33.74
CA PRO A 304 -15.12 -6.45 33.75
C PRO A 304 -15.51 -6.96 32.37
N PHE A 305 -15.40 -6.12 31.36
CA PHE A 305 -15.69 -6.47 29.95
C PHE A 305 -14.78 -7.60 29.41
N ALA A 306 -13.48 -7.54 29.66
CA ALA A 306 -12.57 -8.58 29.18
C ALA A 306 -12.84 -9.92 29.88
N SER A 307 -13.11 -9.88 31.20
CA SER A 307 -13.45 -11.08 31.96
C SER A 307 -14.71 -11.74 31.43
N GLU A 308 -15.73 -10.96 31.14
CA GLU A 308 -17.01 -11.43 30.61
C GLU A 308 -16.88 -12.04 29.20
N LEU A 309 -16.17 -11.35 28.29
CA LEU A 309 -15.98 -11.82 26.93
C LEU A 309 -15.23 -13.17 26.85
N PHE A 310 -14.20 -13.36 27.69
CA PHE A 310 -13.43 -14.61 27.69
C PHE A 310 -14.12 -15.76 28.45
N GLN A 311 -15.20 -15.47 29.18
CA GLN A 311 -16.09 -16.46 29.78
C GLN A 311 -17.11 -16.99 28.79
N TRP A 312 -17.45 -16.22 27.76
CA TRP A 312 -18.39 -16.63 26.75
C TRP A 312 -17.83 -17.77 25.90
N VAL A 313 -18.46 -18.94 26.02
CA VAL A 313 -17.97 -20.19 25.45
C VAL A 313 -17.74 -20.11 23.94
N PRO A 314 -18.68 -19.58 23.11
CA PRO A 314 -18.47 -19.54 21.67
C PRO A 314 -17.27 -18.71 21.25
N PHE A 315 -16.98 -17.60 21.93
CA PHE A 315 -15.80 -16.79 21.65
C PHE A 315 -14.51 -17.50 22.03
N ARG A 316 -14.52 -18.18 23.18
CA ARG A 316 -13.36 -18.94 23.66
C ARG A 316 -13.02 -20.12 22.74
N GLU A 317 -14.02 -20.90 22.33
CA GLU A 317 -13.83 -22.02 21.42
C GLU A 317 -13.33 -21.58 20.04
N SER A 318 -13.86 -20.47 19.53
CA SER A 318 -13.36 -19.85 18.30
C SER A 318 -11.87 -19.49 18.40
N LEU A 319 -11.44 -18.93 19.53
CA LEU A 319 -10.03 -18.60 19.75
C LEU A 319 -9.15 -19.85 19.87
N ASP A 320 -9.65 -20.91 20.52
CA ASP A 320 -8.97 -22.19 20.62
C ASP A 320 -8.73 -22.81 19.24
N LEU A 321 -9.73 -22.72 18.37
CA LEU A 321 -9.62 -23.20 17.00
C LEU A 321 -8.62 -22.37 16.19
N ILE A 322 -8.68 -21.04 16.29
CA ILE A 322 -7.72 -20.14 15.64
C ILE A 322 -6.30 -20.46 16.09
N TYR A 323 -6.08 -20.60 17.40
CA TYR A 323 -4.77 -20.95 17.93
C TYR A 323 -4.29 -22.32 17.43
N LYS A 324 -5.17 -23.31 17.36
CA LYS A 324 -4.86 -24.63 16.79
C LYS A 324 -4.48 -24.55 15.32
N ASN A 325 -5.17 -23.76 14.51
CA ASN A 325 -4.84 -23.58 13.10
C ASN A 325 -3.46 -22.94 12.92
N ILE A 326 -3.12 -21.94 13.75
CA ILE A 326 -1.76 -21.35 13.77
C ILE A 326 -0.71 -22.42 14.13
N GLN A 327 -0.98 -23.28 15.12
CA GLN A 327 -0.07 -24.35 15.51
C GLN A 327 0.04 -25.46 14.44
N PHE A 328 -1.08 -25.78 13.78
CA PHE A 328 -1.10 -26.80 12.72
C PHE A 328 -0.21 -26.40 11.55
N ARG A 329 -0.19 -25.13 11.20
CA ARG A 329 0.69 -24.57 10.19
C ARG A 329 2.17 -24.84 10.49
N ASN A 330 2.59 -24.69 11.75
CA ASN A 330 3.96 -24.99 12.17
C ASN A 330 4.34 -26.47 11.96
N HIS A 331 3.36 -27.38 12.02
CA HIS A 331 3.59 -28.80 11.81
C HIS A 331 3.48 -29.21 10.33
N ALA A 332 2.58 -28.54 9.58
CA ALA A 332 2.35 -28.85 8.17
C ALA A 332 3.50 -28.38 7.25
N HIS A 333 4.24 -27.37 7.67
CA HIS A 333 5.36 -26.79 6.92
C HIS A 333 6.64 -26.75 7.75
N PRO A 334 7.24 -27.89 8.09
CA PRO A 334 8.45 -27.97 8.92
C PRO A 334 9.66 -27.28 8.28
N GLU A 335 9.61 -26.99 6.98
CA GLU A 335 10.65 -26.26 6.23
C GLU A 335 10.60 -24.75 6.49
N GLN A 336 9.49 -24.23 7.00
CA GLN A 336 9.33 -22.81 7.36
C GLN A 336 9.74 -22.59 8.81
N THR A 337 10.22 -21.38 9.11
CA THR A 337 10.52 -21.00 10.49
C THR A 337 9.26 -21.09 11.35
N PRO A 338 9.30 -21.76 12.51
CA PRO A 338 8.14 -21.88 13.37
C PRO A 338 7.68 -20.47 13.83
N VAL A 339 6.37 -20.27 13.89
CA VAL A 339 5.78 -19.02 14.38
C VAL A 339 5.99 -18.92 15.89
N ARG A 340 6.98 -18.13 16.31
CA ARG A 340 7.29 -17.81 17.70
C ARG A 340 6.79 -16.44 18.09
N SER A 341 6.85 -15.47 17.17
CA SER A 341 6.26 -14.15 17.34
C SER A 341 5.16 -13.90 16.32
N LEU A 342 4.00 -13.43 16.75
CA LEU A 342 2.82 -13.22 15.95
C LEU A 342 2.35 -11.77 16.09
N VAL A 343 2.39 -11.03 15.00
CA VAL A 343 1.78 -9.69 14.92
C VAL A 343 0.30 -9.82 14.58
N ILE A 344 -0.53 -9.19 15.41
CA ILE A 344 -1.96 -9.07 15.16
C ILE A 344 -2.25 -7.63 14.75
N THR A 345 -2.72 -7.47 13.52
CA THR A 345 -3.08 -6.18 12.94
C THR A 345 -4.47 -6.21 12.32
N SER A 346 -4.91 -5.07 11.81
CA SER A 346 -6.19 -4.92 11.11
C SER A 346 -6.07 -3.84 10.04
N ALA A 347 -7.04 -3.75 9.14
CA ALA A 347 -7.07 -2.65 8.17
C ALA A 347 -7.30 -1.32 8.87
N LEU A 348 -8.32 -1.26 9.72
CA LEU A 348 -8.77 -0.05 10.42
C LEU A 348 -8.73 -0.20 11.94
N SER A 349 -8.82 0.94 12.64
CA SER A 349 -8.98 0.96 14.09
C SER A 349 -10.37 0.47 14.50
N GLY A 350 -10.45 -0.34 15.56
CA GLY A 350 -11.72 -0.82 16.12
C GLY A 350 -12.23 -2.12 15.51
N GLU A 351 -11.42 -2.87 14.77
CA GLU A 351 -11.76 -4.18 14.21
C GLU A 351 -11.55 -5.35 15.19
N GLY A 352 -11.13 -5.07 16.42
CA GLY A 352 -11.01 -6.08 17.47
C GLY A 352 -9.63 -6.71 17.63
N LYS A 353 -8.59 -6.20 16.93
CA LYS A 353 -7.22 -6.72 17.00
C LYS A 353 -6.70 -6.95 18.43
N SER A 354 -6.81 -5.95 19.29
CA SER A 354 -6.36 -6.06 20.70
C SER A 354 -7.15 -7.08 21.51
N THR A 355 -8.44 -7.26 21.21
CA THR A 355 -9.30 -8.27 21.85
C THR A 355 -8.88 -9.68 21.43
N ILE A 356 -8.62 -9.87 20.14
CA ILE A 356 -8.09 -11.13 19.59
C ILE A 356 -6.69 -11.42 20.17
N ALA A 357 -5.83 -10.40 20.27
CA ALA A 357 -4.49 -10.56 20.85
C ALA A 357 -4.52 -11.06 22.30
N ILE A 358 -5.34 -10.43 23.15
CA ILE A 358 -5.55 -10.89 24.53
C ILE A 358 -6.13 -12.30 24.56
N GLY A 359 -7.11 -12.58 23.69
CA GLY A 359 -7.77 -13.88 23.64
C GLY A 359 -6.83 -15.01 23.24
N LEU A 360 -6.03 -14.82 22.22
CA LEU A 360 -5.02 -15.80 21.80
C LEU A 360 -3.93 -15.99 22.87
N ALA A 361 -3.51 -14.91 23.56
CA ALA A 361 -2.58 -15.00 24.67
C ALA A 361 -3.16 -15.85 25.80
N THR A 362 -4.44 -15.61 26.15
CA THR A 362 -5.15 -16.38 27.19
C THR A 362 -5.29 -17.86 26.79
N CYS A 363 -5.61 -18.13 25.53
CA CYS A 363 -5.71 -19.48 24.99
C CYS A 363 -4.38 -20.23 25.09
N ALA A 364 -3.29 -19.62 24.61
CA ALA A 364 -1.95 -20.22 24.68
C ALA A 364 -1.49 -20.48 26.13
N ALA A 365 -1.75 -19.53 27.03
CA ALA A 365 -1.43 -19.64 28.45
C ALA A 365 -2.21 -20.79 29.12
N ARG A 366 -3.48 -20.99 28.78
CA ARG A 366 -4.28 -22.11 29.25
C ARG A 366 -3.71 -23.48 28.79
N LEU A 367 -3.02 -23.50 27.67
CA LEU A 367 -2.29 -24.66 27.16
C LEU A 367 -0.85 -24.76 27.72
N HIS A 368 -0.60 -24.11 28.87
CA HIS A 368 0.68 -24.13 29.60
C HIS A 368 1.87 -23.59 28.80
N LYS A 369 1.64 -22.66 27.85
CA LYS A 369 2.72 -21.95 27.16
C LYS A 369 3.12 -20.70 27.95
N ARG A 370 4.42 -20.39 27.99
CA ARG A 370 4.91 -19.11 28.47
C ARG A 370 4.65 -18.06 27.38
N VAL A 371 3.77 -17.11 27.67
CA VAL A 371 3.29 -16.14 26.68
C VAL A 371 3.69 -14.73 27.07
N LEU A 372 4.25 -14.00 26.12
CA LEU A 372 4.44 -12.55 26.24
C LEU A 372 3.46 -11.83 25.30
N LEU A 373 2.65 -10.95 25.86
CA LEU A 373 1.76 -10.07 25.12
C LEU A 373 2.34 -8.66 25.10
N ILE A 374 2.59 -8.10 23.91
CA ILE A 374 3.22 -6.79 23.71
C ILE A 374 2.20 -5.82 23.11
N ASP A 375 2.00 -4.65 23.74
CA ASP A 375 1.27 -3.52 23.15
C ASP A 375 2.25 -2.68 22.30
N ALA A 376 2.23 -2.86 20.99
CA ALA A 376 3.04 -2.09 20.06
C ALA A 376 2.28 -0.94 19.40
N ASP A 377 0.99 -0.72 19.74
CA ASP A 377 0.24 0.46 19.33
C ASP A 377 0.59 1.66 20.23
N MET A 378 1.79 2.22 20.03
CA MET A 378 2.28 3.37 20.81
C MET A 378 1.49 4.65 20.55
N ARG A 379 0.66 4.70 19.48
CA ARG A 379 -0.15 5.88 19.14
C ARG A 379 -1.45 5.92 19.94
N LYS A 380 -2.08 4.75 20.10
CA LYS A 380 -3.35 4.58 20.84
C LYS A 380 -3.29 3.33 21.72
N PRO A 381 -2.42 3.32 22.74
CA PRO A 381 -2.26 2.14 23.59
C PRO A 381 -3.55 1.80 24.32
N THR A 382 -3.94 0.53 24.28
CA THR A 382 -5.22 0.05 24.83
C THR A 382 -5.07 -1.11 25.79
N LEU A 383 -4.02 -1.93 25.68
CA LEU A 383 -3.87 -3.14 26.49
C LEU A 383 -3.77 -2.84 27.99
N HIS A 384 -3.03 -1.78 28.36
CA HIS A 384 -2.91 -1.39 29.78
C HIS A 384 -4.27 -1.08 30.43
N LYS A 385 -5.22 -0.48 29.68
CA LYS A 385 -6.57 -0.20 30.17
C LYS A 385 -7.42 -1.46 30.26
N LYS A 386 -7.35 -2.32 29.24
CA LYS A 386 -8.12 -3.57 29.18
C LYS A 386 -7.67 -4.58 30.23
N LEU A 387 -6.40 -4.56 30.57
CA LEU A 387 -5.79 -5.47 31.55
C LEU A 387 -5.55 -4.84 32.93
N ASN A 388 -5.96 -3.58 33.10
CA ASN A 388 -5.76 -2.81 34.35
C ASN A 388 -4.29 -2.79 34.82
N LEU A 389 -3.35 -2.56 33.89
CA LEU A 389 -1.91 -2.53 34.12
C LEU A 389 -1.35 -1.10 34.08
N SER A 390 -0.17 -0.91 34.65
CA SER A 390 0.55 0.36 34.58
C SER A 390 1.10 0.60 33.18
N ASN A 391 1.00 1.83 32.67
CA ASN A 391 1.64 2.27 31.42
C ASN A 391 2.77 3.29 31.63
N ALA A 392 3.31 3.36 32.87
CA ALA A 392 4.38 4.31 33.20
C ALA A 392 5.72 3.95 32.51
N ARG A 393 5.95 2.67 32.29
CA ARG A 393 7.07 2.11 31.54
C ARG A 393 6.52 1.04 30.61
N GLY A 394 7.16 0.84 29.44
CA GLY A 394 6.73 -0.14 28.46
C GLY A 394 7.69 -0.22 27.28
N LEU A 395 7.19 -0.71 26.14
CA LEU A 395 7.97 -0.91 24.92
C LEU A 395 8.67 0.38 24.47
N SER A 396 7.99 1.53 24.51
CA SER A 396 8.59 2.82 24.17
C SER A 396 9.79 3.17 25.07
N THR A 397 9.74 2.81 26.36
CA THR A 397 10.83 3.03 27.30
C THR A 397 12.02 2.13 26.99
N LEU A 398 11.77 0.84 26.67
CA LEU A 398 12.83 -0.10 26.31
C LEU A 398 13.55 0.31 25.03
N LEU A 399 12.79 0.67 23.99
CA LEU A 399 13.35 1.11 22.71
C LEU A 399 14.15 2.42 22.84
N ALA A 400 13.65 3.38 23.63
CA ALA A 400 14.34 4.65 23.86
C ALA A 400 15.63 4.48 24.68
N SER A 401 15.69 3.48 25.56
CA SER A 401 16.84 3.23 26.45
C SER A 401 18.00 2.49 25.77
N GLN A 402 17.77 1.89 24.60
CA GLN A 402 18.75 1.13 23.81
C GLN A 402 19.57 0.14 24.65
N GLY A 403 18.88 -0.63 25.52
CA GLY A 403 19.48 -1.68 26.35
C GLY A 403 19.98 -1.22 27.72
N SER A 404 19.85 0.05 28.08
CA SER A 404 20.19 0.50 29.44
C SER A 404 19.15 0.14 30.51
N VAL A 405 17.95 -0.28 30.10
CA VAL A 405 16.87 -0.77 30.97
C VAL A 405 16.66 -2.25 30.69
N ASP A 406 16.65 -3.08 31.74
CA ASP A 406 16.35 -4.51 31.61
C ASP A 406 14.86 -4.69 31.29
N SER A 407 14.56 -5.55 30.31
CA SER A 407 13.19 -5.88 29.92
C SER A 407 12.37 -6.44 31.09
N ARG A 408 13.02 -7.18 31.97
CA ARG A 408 12.41 -7.76 33.21
C ARG A 408 11.86 -6.72 34.17
N ASP A 409 12.44 -5.51 34.19
CA ASP A 409 11.98 -4.41 35.06
C ASP A 409 10.71 -3.72 34.52
N VAL A 410 10.35 -4.00 33.27
CA VAL A 410 9.26 -3.32 32.53
C VAL A 410 8.11 -4.26 32.22
N ILE A 411 8.41 -5.55 32.04
CA ILE A 411 7.41 -6.59 31.86
C ILE A 411 6.62 -6.77 33.16
N GLN A 412 5.30 -6.73 33.03
CA GLN A 412 4.38 -6.92 34.13
C GLN A 412 3.83 -8.34 34.08
N SER A 413 4.18 -9.17 35.04
CA SER A 413 3.58 -10.49 35.18
C SER A 413 2.17 -10.33 35.74
N SER A 414 1.17 -10.72 35.04
CA SER A 414 -0.13 -11.05 35.60
C SER A 414 0.04 -12.31 36.45
N ASN A 415 -0.72 -12.49 37.54
CA ASN A 415 -0.66 -13.69 38.42
C ASN A 415 -0.87 -15.03 37.65
N THR A 416 -0.78 -15.01 36.38
CA THR A 416 -0.97 -16.09 35.42
C THR A 416 0.26 -16.27 34.52
N THR A 417 0.24 -17.27 33.68
CA THR A 417 1.29 -17.59 32.70
C THR A 417 1.43 -16.57 31.54
N ILE A 418 0.77 -15.39 31.65
CA ILE A 418 0.86 -14.31 30.66
C ILE A 418 1.66 -13.16 31.24
N ASP A 419 2.76 -12.86 30.62
CA ASP A 419 3.53 -11.64 30.86
C ASP A 419 3.11 -10.57 29.84
N VAL A 420 3.03 -9.32 30.30
CA VAL A 420 2.55 -8.21 29.46
C VAL A 420 3.57 -7.09 29.43
N LEU A 421 3.96 -6.71 28.21
CA LEU A 421 4.74 -5.52 27.95
C LEU A 421 3.80 -4.45 27.38
N THR A 422 3.43 -3.48 28.20
CA THR A 422 2.60 -2.35 27.79
C THR A 422 3.35 -1.42 26.84
N ALA A 423 2.65 -0.56 26.10
CA ALA A 423 3.28 0.37 25.16
C ALA A 423 4.20 1.38 25.82
N GLY A 424 3.93 1.73 27.09
CA GLY A 424 4.61 2.79 27.80
C GLY A 424 4.11 4.20 27.42
N PRO A 425 4.83 5.24 27.82
CA PRO A 425 4.51 6.62 27.46
C PRO A 425 4.51 6.82 25.94
N ILE A 426 3.55 7.61 25.43
CA ILE A 426 3.45 7.90 23.99
C ILE A 426 4.71 8.67 23.55
N PRO A 427 5.52 8.12 22.63
CA PRO A 427 6.74 8.77 22.17
C PRO A 427 6.40 9.91 21.19
N LYS A 428 7.33 10.86 21.04
CA LYS A 428 7.21 11.93 20.03
C LYS A 428 7.24 11.39 18.59
N ASP A 429 8.00 10.31 18.39
CA ASP A 429 8.16 9.66 17.08
C ASP A 429 8.22 8.12 17.29
N SER A 430 7.08 7.46 17.05
CA SER A 430 6.98 6.00 17.13
C SER A 430 7.71 5.32 15.98
N VAL A 431 7.74 5.95 14.80
CA VAL A 431 8.35 5.35 13.60
C VAL A 431 9.86 5.18 13.80
N THR A 432 10.54 6.20 14.28
CA THR A 432 11.99 6.14 14.54
C THR A 432 12.32 5.07 15.57
N LEU A 433 11.54 4.94 16.64
CA LEU A 433 11.76 3.90 17.65
C LEU A 433 11.54 2.49 17.10
N LEU A 434 10.48 2.28 16.34
CA LEU A 434 10.13 0.98 15.77
C LEU A 434 11.02 0.59 14.58
N SER A 435 11.68 1.55 13.92
CA SER A 435 12.64 1.28 12.83
C SER A 435 14.05 0.95 13.34
N SER A 436 14.26 0.92 14.67
CA SER A 436 15.58 0.65 15.24
C SER A 436 15.92 -0.84 15.16
N GLU A 437 17.19 -1.16 14.92
CA GLU A 437 17.71 -2.54 15.02
C GLU A 437 17.46 -3.15 16.41
N TRP A 438 17.26 -2.30 17.40
CA TRP A 438 16.97 -2.69 18.76
C TRP A 438 15.63 -3.41 18.90
N LEU A 439 14.62 -3.04 18.12
CA LEU A 439 13.33 -3.76 18.10
C LEU A 439 13.51 -5.22 17.68
N GLN A 440 14.29 -5.45 16.62
CA GLN A 440 14.56 -6.80 16.12
C GLN A 440 15.31 -7.65 17.17
N GLN A 441 16.34 -7.08 17.81
CA GLN A 441 17.09 -7.75 18.87
C GLN A 441 16.19 -8.08 20.05
N LEU A 442 15.31 -7.15 20.43
CA LEU A 442 14.39 -7.33 21.54
C LEU A 442 13.37 -8.45 21.27
N ILE A 443 12.76 -8.47 20.08
CA ILE A 443 11.82 -9.53 19.68
C ILE A 443 12.54 -10.87 19.63
N SER A 444 13.74 -10.95 19.05
CA SER A 444 14.53 -12.19 19.02
C SER A 444 14.85 -12.70 20.41
N SER A 445 15.22 -11.84 21.35
CA SER A 445 15.45 -12.22 22.75
C SER A 445 14.16 -12.77 23.40
N PHE A 446 13.02 -12.15 23.12
CA PHE A 446 11.74 -12.64 23.65
C PHE A 446 11.33 -14.00 23.03
N GLU A 447 11.66 -14.25 21.78
CA GLU A 447 11.43 -15.57 21.15
C GLU A 447 12.27 -16.70 21.78
N GLU A 448 13.39 -16.35 22.44
CA GLU A 448 14.20 -17.31 23.20
C GLU A 448 13.61 -17.57 24.59
N ASP A 449 13.09 -16.52 25.24
CA ASP A 449 12.61 -16.58 26.62
C ASP A 449 11.18 -17.13 26.73
N TYR A 450 10.33 -16.92 25.70
CA TYR A 450 8.91 -17.26 25.67
C TYR A 450 8.60 -18.33 24.62
N ASP A 451 7.60 -19.15 24.88
CA ASP A 451 7.12 -20.13 23.90
C ASP A 451 6.29 -19.49 22.80
N PHE A 452 5.64 -18.33 23.10
CA PHE A 452 4.84 -17.58 22.14
C PHE A 452 4.80 -16.09 22.50
N VAL A 453 5.15 -15.25 21.54
CA VAL A 453 5.12 -13.78 21.67
C VAL A 453 4.00 -13.23 20.78
N ILE A 454 3.03 -12.55 21.36
CA ILE A 454 1.91 -11.93 20.63
C ILE A 454 2.08 -10.42 20.68
N ILE A 455 2.03 -9.79 19.50
CA ILE A 455 2.28 -8.36 19.35
C ILE A 455 1.00 -7.69 18.83
N ASP A 456 0.32 -6.93 19.67
CA ASP A 456 -0.82 -6.07 19.26
C ASP A 456 -0.27 -4.83 18.58
N SER A 457 -0.52 -4.68 17.28
CA SER A 457 -0.01 -3.58 16.46
C SER A 457 -1.10 -2.58 16.07
N PRO A 458 -0.75 -1.35 15.66
CA PRO A 458 -1.72 -0.43 15.09
C PRO A 458 -2.31 -0.96 13.76
N PRO A 459 -3.39 -0.35 13.24
CA PRO A 459 -3.95 -0.73 11.94
C PRO A 459 -2.97 -0.43 10.80
N VAL A 460 -2.93 -1.30 9.77
CA VAL A 460 -1.97 -1.17 8.66
C VAL A 460 -2.28 0.00 7.73
N LEU A 461 -3.57 0.36 7.58
CA LEU A 461 -3.94 1.51 6.76
C LEU A 461 -3.74 2.80 7.55
N GLY A 462 -2.88 3.65 7.03
CA GLY A 462 -2.58 4.96 7.62
C GLY A 462 -1.41 5.01 8.61
N THR A 463 -0.73 3.87 8.90
CA THR A 463 0.47 3.84 9.74
C THR A 463 1.57 2.98 9.13
N VAL A 464 2.81 3.42 9.26
CA VAL A 464 4.00 2.66 8.84
C VAL A 464 4.46 1.73 9.97
N ASP A 465 4.06 2.01 11.20
CA ASP A 465 4.46 1.34 12.43
C ASP A 465 4.28 -0.19 12.34
N THR A 466 3.13 -0.63 11.84
CA THR A 466 2.80 -2.06 11.66
C THR A 466 3.78 -2.76 10.71
N ILE A 467 4.21 -2.09 9.65
CA ILE A 467 5.17 -2.66 8.68
C ILE A 467 6.52 -2.90 9.36
N GLN A 468 6.97 -1.94 10.18
CA GLN A 468 8.24 -2.07 10.92
C GLN A 468 8.18 -3.23 11.92
N ILE A 469 7.08 -3.34 12.67
CA ILE A 469 6.89 -4.42 13.65
C ILE A 469 6.84 -5.79 12.93
N ALA A 470 6.11 -5.86 11.82
CA ALA A 470 5.94 -7.09 11.05
C ALA A 470 7.23 -7.62 10.42
N THR A 471 8.16 -6.74 10.05
CA THR A 471 9.47 -7.15 9.51
C THR A 471 10.38 -7.78 10.56
N CYS A 472 10.14 -7.51 11.84
CA CYS A 472 10.93 -8.05 12.96
C CYS A 472 10.31 -9.32 13.59
N SER A 473 9.14 -9.77 13.10
CA SER A 473 8.39 -10.89 13.69
C SER A 473 8.29 -12.08 12.76
N SER A 474 8.01 -13.26 13.33
CA SER A 474 7.95 -14.54 12.59
C SER A 474 6.72 -14.61 11.67
N ALA A 475 5.59 -14.00 12.06
CA ALA A 475 4.35 -14.06 11.30
C ALA A 475 3.41 -12.87 11.58
N VAL A 476 2.50 -12.64 10.64
CA VAL A 476 1.46 -11.62 10.72
C VAL A 476 0.09 -12.26 10.52
N VAL A 477 -0.90 -11.82 11.30
CA VAL A 477 -2.31 -12.16 11.13
C VAL A 477 -3.11 -10.89 10.99
N ALA A 478 -4.00 -10.85 10.01
CA ALA A 478 -4.93 -9.75 9.80
C ALA A 478 -6.28 -10.06 10.44
N VAL A 479 -6.85 -9.10 11.15
CA VAL A 479 -8.20 -9.17 11.70
C VAL A 479 -9.10 -8.27 10.87
N GLY A 480 -10.15 -8.83 10.28
CA GLY A 480 -11.19 -8.10 9.56
C GLY A 480 -12.53 -8.17 10.31
N ARG A 481 -13.12 -7.03 10.64
CA ARG A 481 -14.43 -6.99 11.30
C ARG A 481 -15.54 -6.95 10.28
N ILE A 482 -16.39 -7.99 10.30
CA ILE A 482 -17.61 -8.08 9.50
C ILE A 482 -18.55 -6.90 9.85
N ASP A 483 -19.33 -6.43 8.89
CA ASP A 483 -20.20 -5.24 8.95
C ASP A 483 -19.48 -3.91 9.23
N ARG A 484 -18.16 -3.86 9.10
CA ARG A 484 -17.39 -2.65 9.33
C ARG A 484 -16.35 -2.37 8.26
N ILE A 485 -15.61 -3.39 7.84
CA ILE A 485 -14.57 -3.24 6.83
C ILE A 485 -15.21 -3.20 5.44
N THR A 486 -14.75 -2.27 4.60
CA THR A 486 -15.15 -2.25 3.19
C THR A 486 -14.26 -3.16 2.35
N ARG A 487 -14.79 -3.62 1.20
CA ARG A 487 -14.05 -4.46 0.22
C ARG A 487 -12.77 -3.78 -0.22
N GLY A 488 -12.82 -2.46 -0.47
CA GLY A 488 -11.67 -1.68 -0.89
C GLY A 488 -10.58 -1.61 0.18
N GLU A 489 -10.93 -1.30 1.43
CA GLU A 489 -10.01 -1.23 2.56
C GLU A 489 -9.38 -2.59 2.86
N PHE A 490 -10.17 -3.65 2.85
CA PHE A 490 -9.67 -5.01 3.06
C PHE A 490 -8.64 -5.39 1.99
N THR A 491 -8.98 -5.22 0.71
CA THR A 491 -8.06 -5.54 -0.40
C THR A 491 -6.77 -4.73 -0.31
N GLN A 492 -6.85 -3.44 0.03
CA GLN A 492 -5.68 -2.59 0.21
C GLN A 492 -4.81 -3.06 1.38
N ALA A 493 -5.41 -3.38 2.53
CA ALA A 493 -4.68 -3.89 3.68
C ALA A 493 -3.96 -5.21 3.37
N ILE A 494 -4.67 -6.16 2.76
CA ILE A 494 -4.11 -7.45 2.36
C ILE A 494 -2.96 -7.27 1.36
N SER A 495 -3.09 -6.38 0.38
CA SER A 495 -2.03 -6.12 -0.61
C SER A 495 -0.72 -5.61 0.01
N ILE A 496 -0.81 -4.89 1.14
CA ILE A 496 0.35 -4.45 1.91
C ILE A 496 0.91 -5.61 2.73
N LEU A 497 0.05 -6.34 3.45
CA LEU A 497 0.44 -7.40 4.37
C LEU A 497 0.98 -8.65 3.66
N GLN A 498 0.54 -8.95 2.42
CA GLN A 498 1.10 -10.04 1.60
C GLN A 498 2.58 -9.89 1.28
N LYS A 499 3.12 -8.68 1.35
CA LYS A 499 4.57 -8.42 1.19
C LYS A 499 5.37 -8.75 2.46
N LEU A 500 4.66 -8.99 3.56
CA LEU A 500 5.17 -9.41 4.85
C LEU A 500 4.78 -10.89 5.05
N ASN A 501 5.23 -11.53 6.10
CA ASN A 501 4.86 -12.93 6.36
C ASN A 501 3.42 -13.05 6.89
N LEU A 502 2.42 -12.69 6.06
CA LEU A 502 1.00 -12.84 6.37
C LEU A 502 0.60 -14.31 6.28
N ILE A 503 0.27 -14.91 7.41
CA ILE A 503 -0.09 -16.33 7.49
C ILE A 503 -1.58 -16.60 7.32
N GLY A 504 -2.43 -15.60 7.53
CA GLY A 504 -3.87 -15.74 7.35
C GLY A 504 -4.67 -14.58 7.92
N VAL A 505 -5.99 -14.75 7.87
CA VAL A 505 -6.96 -13.74 8.29
C VAL A 505 -7.89 -14.33 9.35
N ILE A 506 -8.34 -13.50 10.29
CA ILE A 506 -9.38 -13.81 11.27
C ILE A 506 -10.59 -12.92 10.96
N ALA A 507 -11.76 -13.55 10.75
CA ALA A 507 -13.03 -12.84 10.61
C ALA A 507 -13.63 -12.59 12.00
N ASN A 508 -13.70 -11.32 12.41
CA ASN A 508 -14.21 -10.94 13.73
C ASN A 508 -15.63 -10.37 13.65
N GLY A 509 -16.47 -10.75 14.60
CA GLY A 509 -17.84 -10.24 14.73
C GLY A 509 -18.82 -10.87 13.75
N VAL A 510 -18.67 -12.15 13.47
CA VAL A 510 -19.59 -12.92 12.62
C VAL A 510 -20.89 -13.17 13.38
N LYS A 511 -22.04 -12.87 12.75
CA LYS A 511 -23.36 -13.01 13.38
C LYS A 511 -23.80 -14.48 13.52
N GLU A 512 -23.56 -15.27 12.49
CA GLU A 512 -23.90 -16.68 12.46
C GLU A 512 -22.62 -17.48 12.22
N LEU A 513 -22.19 -18.22 13.23
CA LEU A 513 -21.08 -19.14 13.06
C LEU A 513 -21.57 -20.38 12.29
N PRO A 514 -20.82 -20.89 11.30
CA PRO A 514 -21.13 -22.17 10.69
C PRO A 514 -21.24 -23.27 11.76
N HIS A 515 -22.07 -24.29 11.54
CA HIS A 515 -22.32 -25.40 12.50
C HIS A 515 -21.06 -26.13 12.99
N ILE A 516 -19.91 -25.97 12.31
CA ILE A 516 -18.61 -26.49 12.73
C ILE A 516 -18.10 -25.81 14.01
N TYR A 517 -18.62 -24.62 14.34
CA TYR A 517 -18.23 -23.80 15.50
C TYR A 517 -19.30 -23.81 16.61
N SER A 518 -20.46 -24.41 16.39
CA SER A 518 -21.44 -24.65 17.44
C SER A 518 -21.17 -26.05 18.01
N ALA A 519 -20.79 -26.11 19.29
CA ALA A 519 -20.85 -27.37 20.01
C ALA A 519 -22.28 -27.86 19.89
N ASP A 520 -22.47 -29.06 19.34
CA ASP A 520 -23.75 -29.71 19.22
C ASP A 520 -24.54 -29.54 20.53
N GLU A 521 -25.80 -29.13 20.41
CA GLU A 521 -26.79 -29.46 21.38
C GLU A 521 -26.71 -30.99 21.54
N ILE A 522 -26.07 -31.46 22.59
CA ILE A 522 -26.14 -32.83 23.05
C ILE A 522 -27.63 -33.02 23.33
N ASP A 523 -28.27 -33.78 22.46
CA ASP A 523 -29.66 -34.19 22.55
C ASP A 523 -29.93 -34.77 23.96
N ASP A 524 -30.52 -33.97 24.83
CA ASP A 524 -31.09 -34.41 26.13
C ASP A 524 -32.38 -35.25 25.94
N ASN A 525 -32.42 -36.04 24.84
CA ASN A 525 -33.56 -36.90 24.53
C ASN A 525 -33.23 -38.40 24.69
N GLU A 526 -32.41 -38.79 25.66
CA GLU A 526 -32.31 -40.20 26.08
C GLU A 526 -32.59 -40.36 27.59
N GLU A 527 -33.77 -39.91 28.07
CA GLU A 527 -34.34 -40.43 29.30
C GLU A 527 -35.89 -40.34 29.26
N GLU A 528 -36.51 -41.14 28.39
CA GLU A 528 -37.89 -41.65 28.58
C GLU A 528 -38.09 -42.88 27.68
N ASN A 529 -37.65 -44.05 28.18
CA ASN A 529 -38.33 -45.34 27.96
C ASN A 529 -37.79 -46.41 28.95
#